data_a82df136223f51a8b6c35151ba618753
#
_entry.id   a82df136223f51a8b6c35151ba618753
#
_cell.length_a   1.000
_cell.length_b   1.000
_cell.length_c   1.000
_cell.angle_alpha   90.00
_cell.angle_beta   90.00
_cell.angle_gamma   90.00
#
_symmetry.space_group_name_H-M   'P 1'
#
loop_
_entity.id
_entity.type
_entity.pdbx_description
1 polymer ?
#
loop_
_entity_poly.entity_id
_entity_poly.type
_entity_poly.pdbx_seq_one_letter_code
_entity_poly.pdbx_strand_id
1 'polypeptide(L)' 'FKGSSLIETNFTNSNLFEADLTGANILNATFEGANLNNATWIDGTKCLLGSIGKCNK' A
#
# COMPACT_ATOMS: atom_id res chain seq x y z
N PHE A 1 1.05 -7.35 5.43
CA PHE A 1 -0.04 -6.64 6.14
C PHE A 1 -1.44 -7.15 5.78
N LYS A 2 -1.52 -8.36 5.26
CA LYS A 2 -2.80 -8.94 4.87
C LYS A 2 -3.77 -8.95 6.06
N GLY A 3 -4.94 -8.34 5.89
CA GLY A 3 -5.97 -8.28 6.93
C GLY A 3 -5.66 -7.38 8.12
N SER A 4 -4.56 -6.62 8.06
CA SER A 4 -4.13 -5.79 9.19
C SER A 4 -4.97 -4.51 9.31
N SER A 5 -5.01 -3.97 10.53
CA SER A 5 -5.56 -2.65 10.76
C SER A 5 -4.43 -1.63 10.66
N LEU A 6 -4.45 -0.84 9.60
CA LEU A 6 -3.44 0.18 9.34
C LEU A 6 -4.05 1.58 9.39
N ILE A 7 -5.09 1.73 10.21
CA ILE A 7 -5.80 3.00 10.34
C ILE A 7 -4.82 4.07 10.82
N GLU A 8 -4.78 5.19 10.09
CA GLU A 8 -3.95 6.37 10.41
C GLU A 8 -2.44 6.09 10.43
N THR A 9 -2.01 4.96 9.88
CA THR A 9 -0.59 4.63 9.83
C THR A 9 0.12 5.54 8.82
N ASN A 10 1.30 6.00 9.19
CA ASN A 10 2.11 6.85 8.32
C ASN A 10 3.17 6.01 7.62
N PHE A 11 2.98 5.77 6.31
CA PHE A 11 3.93 5.04 5.48
C PHE A 11 4.75 5.96 4.58
N THR A 12 4.82 7.24 4.91
CA THR A 12 5.56 8.21 4.10
C THR A 12 6.98 7.71 3.84
N ASN A 13 7.36 7.64 2.56
CA ASN A 13 8.69 7.22 2.09
C ASN A 13 9.05 5.77 2.47
N SER A 14 8.08 4.95 2.85
CA SER A 14 8.34 3.55 3.19
C SER A 14 8.55 2.70 1.94
N ASN A 15 9.30 1.62 2.11
CA ASN A 15 9.48 0.64 1.05
C ASN A 15 8.47 -0.48 1.24
N LEU A 16 7.41 -0.46 0.44
CA LEU A 16 6.35 -1.46 0.47
C LEU A 16 6.37 -2.32 -0.79
N PHE A 17 7.54 -2.39 -1.44
CA PHE A 17 7.71 -3.20 -2.64
C PHE A 17 7.28 -4.65 -2.37
N GLU A 18 6.35 -5.16 -3.20
CA GLU A 18 5.82 -6.51 -3.10
C GLU A 18 5.05 -6.82 -1.81
N ALA A 19 4.70 -5.81 -1.02
CA ALA A 19 3.91 -6.03 0.19
C ALA A 19 2.50 -6.49 -0.16
N ASP A 20 1.90 -7.31 0.71
CA ASP A 20 0.53 -7.79 0.54
C ASP A 20 -0.38 -7.05 1.50
N LEU A 21 -1.23 -6.19 0.95
CA LEU A 21 -2.17 -5.38 1.72
C LEU A 21 -3.61 -5.89 1.60
N THR A 22 -3.80 -7.08 1.05
CA THR A 22 -5.13 -7.63 0.82
C THR A 22 -5.97 -7.60 2.09
N GLY A 23 -7.14 -6.97 2.02
CA GLY A 23 -8.07 -6.93 3.15
C GLY A 23 -7.66 -5.99 4.28
N ALA A 24 -6.54 -5.27 4.15
CA ALA A 24 -6.12 -4.33 5.20
C ALA A 24 -7.05 -3.11 5.25
N ASN A 25 -7.24 -2.59 6.45
CA ASN A 25 -7.99 -1.35 6.64
C ASN A 25 -7.00 -0.20 6.68
N ILE A 26 -7.03 0.65 5.66
CA ILE A 26 -6.08 1.76 5.50
C ILE A 26 -6.74 3.13 5.67
N LEU A 27 -7.83 3.20 6.43
CA LEU A 27 -8.54 4.46 6.65
C LEU A 27 -7.56 5.51 7.20
N ASN A 28 -7.47 6.64 6.52
CA ASN A 28 -6.59 7.77 6.89
C ASN A 28 -5.11 7.42 6.93
N ALA A 29 -4.69 6.28 6.40
CA ALA A 29 -3.27 5.98 6.25
C ALA A 29 -2.66 6.88 5.18
N THR A 30 -1.39 7.24 5.34
CA THR A 30 -0.68 8.07 4.37
C THR A 30 0.43 7.26 3.72
N PHE A 31 0.56 7.42 2.40
CA PHE A 31 1.54 6.66 1.59
C PHE A 31 2.43 7.58 0.77
N GLU A 32 2.52 8.87 1.11
CA GLU A 32 3.28 9.83 0.32
C GLU A 32 4.71 9.35 0.13
N GLY A 33 5.15 9.23 -1.12
CA GLY A 33 6.49 8.79 -1.44
C GLY A 33 6.76 7.31 -1.20
N ALA A 34 5.78 6.55 -0.71
CA ALA A 34 5.97 5.11 -0.46
C ALA A 34 6.11 4.36 -1.78
N ASN A 35 7.00 3.37 -1.79
CA ASN A 35 7.19 2.51 -2.97
C ASN A 35 6.21 1.35 -2.87
N LEU A 36 5.16 1.39 -3.69
CA LEU A 36 4.13 0.34 -3.74
C LEU A 36 4.24 -0.50 -5.01
N ASN A 37 5.36 -0.42 -5.72
CA ASN A 37 5.54 -1.21 -6.94
C ASN A 37 5.41 -2.70 -6.60
N ASN A 38 4.64 -3.42 -7.41
CA ASN A 38 4.37 -4.85 -7.26
C ASN A 38 3.69 -5.23 -5.94
N ALA A 39 3.22 -4.26 -5.17
CA ALA A 39 2.43 -4.56 -3.96
C ALA A 39 1.05 -5.08 -4.37
N THR A 40 0.44 -5.87 -3.49
CA THR A 40 -0.96 -6.28 -3.68
C THR A 40 -1.81 -5.33 -2.84
N TRP A 41 -2.75 -4.66 -3.49
CA TRP A 41 -3.57 -3.66 -2.83
C TRP A 41 -4.67 -4.30 -1.97
N ILE A 42 -5.42 -3.46 -1.26
CA ILE A 42 -6.41 -3.94 -0.29
C ILE A 42 -7.53 -4.76 -0.93
N ASP A 43 -7.78 -4.55 -2.22
CA ASP A 43 -8.82 -5.29 -2.96
C ASP A 43 -8.25 -6.50 -3.71
N GLY A 44 -7.00 -6.86 -3.46
CA GLY A 44 -6.36 -8.00 -4.07
C GLY A 44 -5.74 -7.73 -5.43
N THR A 45 -5.83 -6.50 -5.95
CA THR A 45 -5.22 -6.16 -7.24
C THR A 45 -3.76 -5.79 -7.08
N LYS A 46 -2.97 -6.06 -8.12
CA LYS A 46 -1.54 -5.77 -8.12
C LYS A 46 -1.28 -4.33 -8.49
N CYS A 47 -0.44 -3.67 -7.70
CA CYS A 47 0.02 -2.32 -8.03
C CYS A 47 1.10 -2.42 -9.10
N LEU A 48 0.93 -1.66 -10.17
CA LEU A 48 1.84 -1.69 -11.32
C LEU A 48 3.05 -0.79 -11.09
N LEU A 49 3.99 -0.85 -12.03
CA LEU A 49 5.18 -0.01 -11.99
C LEU A 49 4.78 1.46 -11.95
N GLY A 50 5.48 2.25 -11.17
CA GLY A 50 5.15 3.66 -10.98
C GLY A 50 4.26 3.93 -9.79
N SER A 51 4.03 2.92 -8.95
CA SER A 51 3.17 3.05 -7.78
C SER A 51 3.92 3.70 -6.62
N ILE A 52 4.23 4.98 -6.78
CA ILE A 52 4.87 5.77 -5.74
C ILE A 52 3.80 6.69 -5.15
N GLY A 53 3.57 6.57 -3.85
CA GLY A 53 2.57 7.37 -3.14
C GLY A 53 1.15 6.89 -3.30
N LYS A 54 0.90 5.96 -4.23
CA LYS A 54 -0.43 5.38 -4.45
C LYS A 54 -0.27 4.09 -5.24
N CYS A 55 -1.31 3.26 -5.17
CA CYS A 55 -1.34 2.04 -5.97
C CYS A 55 -1.80 2.38 -7.38
N ASN A 56 -0.91 2.22 -8.34
CA ASN A 56 -1.18 2.48 -9.76
C ASN A 56 -1.63 1.17 -10.41
N LYS A 57 -2.86 1.13 -10.88
CA LYS A 57 -3.45 -0.10 -11.44
C LYS A 57 -3.53 -0.08 -12.94
#